data_2f36bee6b11c916d85f2be2c33a770ee
#
_entry.id   2f36bee6b11c916d85f2be2c33a770ee
#
_cell.length_a   1.000
_cell.length_b   1.000
_cell.length_c   1.000
_cell.angle_alpha   90.00
_cell.angle_beta   90.00
_cell.angle_gamma   90.00
#
_symmetry.space_group_name_H-M   'P 1'
#
loop_
_entity.id
_entity.type
_entity.pdbx_description
1 polymer ?
#
loop_
_entity_poly.entity_id
_entity_poly.type
_entity_poly.pdbx_seq_one_letter_code
_entity_poly.pdbx_strand_id
1 'polypeptide(L)'
;MDLSISGLKNIEGLINGEYEIVRNEFLEKITKDNERYISIQGGAGSGKSVLCKKYVENEKMVLYARAERFLEESHIDDIWGCCIQDILECINGKKLIFFIDALEFIADCAETKFELLQYLYDMAAEYQNVYIVTSCRTSDKNAFIKLETNFLNKIYRGF
;
A
#
# COMPACT_ATOMS: atom_id res chain seq x y z
N MET A 1 -0.46 -14.46 16.36
CA MET A 1 -0.84 -13.05 16.47
C MET A 1 -1.44 -12.66 15.13
N ASP A 2 -2.74 -12.49 15.09
CA ASP A 2 -3.43 -12.01 13.89
C ASP A 2 -3.28 -10.49 13.87
N LEU A 3 -2.24 -10.00 13.21
CA LEU A 3 -2.06 -8.57 12.94
C LEU A 3 -3.09 -8.18 11.88
N SER A 4 -4.32 -8.08 12.30
CA SER A 4 -5.45 -7.92 11.41
C SER A 4 -5.62 -6.45 11.03
N ILE A 5 -5.57 -6.18 9.83
CA ILE A 5 -6.60 -6.09 8.78
C ILE A 5 -7.89 -5.30 9.19
N SER A 6 -7.98 -4.71 10.40
CA SER A 6 -9.24 -4.03 10.77
C SER A 6 -9.61 -2.91 9.78
N GLY A 7 -8.66 -2.22 9.23
CA GLY A 7 -8.89 -1.18 8.23
C GLY A 7 -9.28 -1.71 6.85
N LEU A 8 -8.82 -2.90 6.46
CA LEU A 8 -9.20 -3.51 5.18
C LEU A 8 -10.68 -3.88 5.10
N LYS A 9 -11.33 -4.14 6.23
CA LYS A 9 -12.77 -4.46 6.27
C LYS A 9 -13.64 -3.30 5.79
N ASN A 10 -13.15 -2.06 5.91
CA ASN A 10 -13.87 -0.85 5.52
C ASN A 10 -13.78 -0.56 4.01
N ILE A 11 -12.98 -1.31 3.25
CA ILE A 11 -12.92 -1.16 1.80
C ILE A 11 -14.04 -2.01 1.20
N GLU A 12 -15.08 -1.33 0.71
CA GLU A 12 -16.22 -1.98 0.06
C GLU A 12 -15.91 -2.26 -1.41
N GLY A 13 -16.08 -3.52 -1.83
CA GLY A 13 -15.91 -3.97 -3.21
C GLY A 13 -17.22 -4.09 -4.01
N LEU A 14 -18.35 -3.87 -3.35
CA LEU A 14 -19.67 -4.07 -3.93
C LEU A 14 -20.29 -2.76 -4.43
N ILE A 15 -20.90 -2.79 -5.60
CA ILE A 15 -21.76 -1.71 -6.10
C ILE A 15 -23.17 -2.00 -5.61
N ASN A 16 -23.75 -1.10 -4.82
CA ASN A 16 -25.09 -1.23 -4.21
C ASN A 16 -25.26 -2.54 -3.39
N GLY A 17 -24.17 -3.10 -2.87
CA GLY A 17 -24.21 -4.36 -2.10
C GLY A 17 -24.38 -5.64 -2.93
N GLU A 18 -24.51 -5.56 -4.24
CA GLU A 18 -24.83 -6.71 -5.10
C GLU A 18 -23.76 -7.06 -6.14
N TYR A 19 -22.95 -6.10 -6.61
CA TYR A 19 -22.02 -6.33 -7.70
C TYR A 19 -20.58 -6.02 -7.29
N GLU A 20 -19.71 -6.99 -7.48
CA GLU A 20 -18.26 -6.84 -7.32
C GLU A 20 -17.57 -6.77 -8.68
N ILE A 21 -16.84 -5.69 -8.93
CA ILE A 21 -16.00 -5.59 -10.12
C ILE A 21 -14.66 -6.27 -9.83
N VAL A 22 -14.51 -7.50 -10.29
CA VAL A 22 -13.26 -8.26 -10.18
C VAL A 22 -12.46 -8.11 -11.47
N ARG A 23 -11.22 -7.65 -11.34
CA ARG A 23 -10.27 -7.54 -12.47
C ARG A 23 -9.23 -8.65 -12.38
N ASN A 24 -9.66 -9.87 -12.61
CA ASN A 24 -8.83 -11.07 -12.44
C ASN A 24 -7.54 -11.02 -13.27
N GLU A 25 -7.59 -10.55 -14.52
CA GLU A 25 -6.39 -10.42 -15.37
C GLU A 25 -5.32 -9.53 -14.74
N PHE A 26 -5.74 -8.47 -14.05
CA PHE A 26 -4.82 -7.57 -13.35
C PHE A 26 -4.21 -8.21 -12.10
N LEU A 27 -5.03 -8.92 -11.32
CA LEU A 27 -4.57 -9.68 -10.15
C LEU A 27 -3.58 -10.75 -10.55
N GLU A 28 -3.87 -11.51 -11.60
CA GLU A 28 -2.97 -12.53 -12.14
C GLU A 28 -1.62 -11.94 -12.58
N LYS A 29 -1.67 -10.78 -13.25
CA LYS A 29 -0.45 -10.08 -13.68
C LYS A 29 0.39 -9.63 -12.48
N ILE A 30 -0.21 -8.95 -11.49
CA ILE A 30 0.50 -8.48 -10.29
C ILE A 30 1.10 -9.66 -9.52
N THR A 31 0.32 -10.73 -9.36
CA THR A 31 0.77 -11.94 -8.65
C THR A 31 1.92 -12.63 -9.38
N LYS A 32 1.84 -12.72 -10.72
CA LYS A 32 2.88 -13.32 -11.54
C LYS A 32 4.18 -12.55 -11.53
N ASP A 33 4.10 -11.22 -11.56
CA ASP A 33 5.26 -10.34 -11.55
C ASP A 33 6.01 -10.41 -10.20
N ASN A 34 5.31 -10.70 -9.10
CA ASN A 34 5.86 -10.87 -7.73
C ASN A 34 6.85 -9.78 -7.30
N GLU A 35 6.54 -8.54 -7.69
CA GLU A 35 7.36 -7.38 -7.32
C GLU A 35 7.14 -7.01 -5.84
N ARG A 36 8.21 -6.56 -5.19
CA ARG A 36 8.14 -6.18 -3.76
C ARG A 36 7.47 -4.84 -3.53
N TYR A 37 7.62 -3.91 -4.46
CA TYR A 37 7.07 -2.57 -4.38
C TYR A 37 6.13 -2.34 -5.55
N ILE A 38 4.84 -2.22 -5.25
CA ILE A 38 3.76 -2.17 -6.23
C ILE A 38 2.95 -0.90 -6.01
N SER A 39 2.70 -0.14 -7.06
CA SER A 39 1.75 0.97 -7.04
C SER A 39 0.62 0.73 -8.05
N ILE A 40 -0.61 0.73 -7.57
CA ILE A 40 -1.81 0.58 -8.39
C ILE A 40 -2.42 1.97 -8.60
N GLN A 41 -2.36 2.46 -9.84
CA GLN A 41 -2.76 3.81 -10.21
C GLN A 41 -3.97 3.81 -11.13
N GLY A 42 -4.89 4.76 -10.93
CA GLY A 42 -6.08 4.90 -11.77
C GLY A 42 -6.97 6.07 -11.36
N GLY A 43 -8.03 6.32 -12.13
CA GLY A 43 -9.00 7.38 -11.87
C GLY A 43 -9.72 7.26 -10.53
N ALA A 44 -10.41 8.32 -10.12
CA ALA A 44 -11.28 8.26 -8.95
C ALA A 44 -12.38 7.22 -9.17
N GLY A 45 -12.73 6.45 -8.14
CA GLY A 45 -13.79 5.42 -8.22
C GLY A 45 -13.46 4.21 -9.09
N SER A 46 -12.22 4.07 -9.60
CA SER A 46 -11.85 2.97 -10.50
C SER A 46 -11.63 1.60 -9.82
N GLY A 47 -11.79 1.51 -8.50
CA GLY A 47 -11.67 0.25 -7.76
C GLY A 47 -10.24 -0.12 -7.34
N LYS A 48 -9.29 0.81 -7.32
CA LYS A 48 -7.89 0.56 -6.93
C LYS A 48 -7.75 -0.05 -5.54
N SER A 49 -8.37 0.56 -4.54
CA SER A 49 -8.31 0.08 -3.15
C SER A 49 -8.92 -1.31 -3.02
N VAL A 50 -9.99 -1.61 -3.77
CA VAL A 50 -10.61 -2.93 -3.85
C VAL A 50 -9.64 -3.94 -4.46
N LEU A 51 -8.94 -3.56 -5.53
CA LEU A 51 -7.95 -4.43 -6.17
C LEU A 51 -6.76 -4.70 -5.25
N CYS A 52 -6.23 -3.67 -4.57
CA CYS A 52 -5.20 -3.84 -3.55
C CYS A 52 -5.65 -4.78 -2.44
N LYS A 53 -6.87 -4.58 -1.91
CA LYS A 53 -7.46 -5.46 -0.90
C LYS A 53 -7.51 -6.91 -1.39
N LYS A 54 -8.01 -7.15 -2.59
CA LYS A 54 -8.05 -8.48 -3.20
C LYS A 54 -6.67 -9.11 -3.34
N TYR A 55 -5.67 -8.33 -3.72
CA TYR A 55 -4.29 -8.79 -3.83
C TYR A 55 -3.73 -9.27 -2.49
N VAL A 56 -4.08 -8.59 -1.39
CA VAL A 56 -3.53 -8.91 -0.06
C VAL A 56 -4.45 -9.76 0.82
N GLU A 57 -5.70 -10.03 0.42
CA GLU A 57 -6.72 -10.67 1.27
C GLU A 57 -6.36 -12.09 1.74
N ASN A 58 -5.52 -12.80 0.98
CA ASN A 58 -5.07 -14.14 1.33
C ASN A 58 -3.73 -14.15 2.08
N GLU A 59 -3.13 -13.00 2.29
CA GLU A 59 -1.86 -12.88 2.99
C GLU A 59 -2.09 -12.81 4.51
N LYS A 60 -1.21 -13.49 5.26
CA LYS A 60 -1.39 -13.64 6.71
C LYS A 60 -0.95 -12.42 7.52
N MET A 61 -0.05 -11.62 6.95
CA MET A 61 0.55 -10.48 7.65
C MET A 61 0.47 -9.25 6.76
N VAL A 62 -0.56 -8.44 7.01
CA VAL A 62 -0.79 -7.18 6.29
C VAL A 62 -1.00 -6.06 7.30
N LEU A 63 -0.20 -5.01 7.18
CA LEU A 63 -0.35 -3.76 7.90
C LEU A 63 -0.96 -2.73 6.96
N TYR A 64 -2.21 -2.39 7.20
CA TYR A 64 -2.96 -1.42 6.41
C TYR A 64 -2.93 -0.04 7.05
N ALA A 65 -2.70 1.00 6.24
CA ALA A 65 -2.91 2.38 6.63
C ALA A 65 -3.42 3.21 5.44
N ARG A 66 -4.18 4.26 5.73
CA ARG A 66 -4.41 5.33 4.76
C ARG A 66 -3.23 6.29 4.78
N ALA A 67 -2.92 6.86 3.62
CA ALA A 67 -1.76 7.73 3.47
C ALA A 67 -1.82 8.98 4.36
N GLU A 68 -3.04 9.46 4.70
CA GLU A 68 -3.23 10.60 5.62
C GLU A 68 -2.55 10.37 6.98
N ARG A 69 -2.49 9.11 7.47
CA ARG A 69 -1.82 8.80 8.74
C ARG A 69 -0.35 9.20 8.75
N PHE A 70 0.33 9.10 7.60
CA PHE A 70 1.73 9.52 7.46
C PHE A 70 1.92 11.06 7.58
N LEU A 71 0.84 11.82 7.41
CA LEU A 71 0.83 13.28 7.59
C LEU A 71 0.51 13.69 9.02
N GLU A 72 -0.26 12.88 9.71
CA GLU A 72 -0.77 13.16 11.07
C GLU A 72 0.22 12.73 12.14
N GLU A 73 0.90 11.60 11.94
CA GLU A 73 1.80 11.01 12.92
C GLU A 73 3.25 11.52 12.78
N SER A 74 3.99 11.43 13.88
CA SER A 74 5.41 11.83 13.94
C SER A 74 6.35 10.64 13.90
N HIS A 75 5.87 9.44 14.23
CA HIS A 75 6.64 8.21 14.26
C HIS A 75 5.95 7.10 13.48
N ILE A 76 6.75 6.25 12.83
CA ILE A 76 6.23 5.15 12.01
C ILE A 76 5.39 4.17 12.82
N ASP A 77 5.75 3.93 14.06
CA ASP A 77 5.06 3.01 14.97
C ASP A 77 3.65 3.47 15.32
N ASP A 78 3.40 4.78 15.35
CA ASP A 78 2.10 5.37 15.67
C ASP A 78 1.08 5.14 14.55
N ILE A 79 1.55 4.98 13.29
CA ILE A 79 0.69 4.71 12.14
C ILE A 79 -0.11 3.43 12.34
N TRP A 80 0.50 2.40 12.90
CA TRP A 80 -0.13 1.09 13.14
C TRP A 80 -0.34 0.77 14.62
N GLY A 81 0.15 1.61 15.53
CA GLY A 81 0.05 1.41 16.98
C GLY A 81 0.86 0.22 17.48
N CYS A 82 1.98 -0.09 16.83
CA CYS A 82 2.87 -1.20 17.20
C CYS A 82 4.31 -0.88 16.78
N CYS A 83 5.28 -1.46 17.48
CA CYS A 83 6.67 -1.35 17.11
C CYS A 83 6.95 -2.14 15.83
N ILE A 84 7.25 -1.45 14.75
CA ILE A 84 7.50 -2.08 13.44
C ILE A 84 8.79 -2.90 13.46
N GLN A 85 9.82 -2.41 14.16
CA GLN A 85 11.08 -3.14 14.28
C GLN A 85 10.88 -4.51 14.96
N ASP A 86 10.11 -4.56 16.04
CA ASP A 86 9.79 -5.82 16.73
C ASP A 86 9.06 -6.80 15.80
N ILE A 87 8.14 -6.28 14.98
CA ILE A 87 7.45 -7.10 13.97
C ILE A 87 8.46 -7.68 12.98
N LEU A 88 9.32 -6.83 12.41
CA LEU A 88 10.31 -7.24 11.42
C LEU A 88 11.27 -8.30 11.97
N GLU A 89 11.67 -8.19 13.22
CA GLU A 89 12.52 -9.18 13.88
C GLU A 89 11.78 -10.51 14.16
N CYS A 90 10.48 -10.44 14.42
CA CYS A 90 9.66 -11.62 14.75
C CYS A 90 9.11 -12.38 13.54
N ILE A 91 9.08 -11.81 12.33
CA ILE A 91 8.43 -12.43 11.17
C ILE A 91 9.16 -13.67 10.63
N ASN A 92 10.44 -13.90 11.02
CA ASN A 92 11.20 -15.11 10.66
C ASN A 92 11.12 -15.47 9.17
N GLY A 93 11.31 -14.50 8.28
CA GLY A 93 11.26 -14.70 6.83
C GLY A 93 9.87 -14.88 6.23
N LYS A 94 8.79 -14.79 7.03
CA LYS A 94 7.43 -14.78 6.49
C LYS A 94 7.16 -13.46 5.76
N LYS A 95 6.31 -13.52 4.74
CA LYS A 95 5.91 -12.34 3.95
C LYS A 95 5.12 -11.37 4.83
N LEU A 96 5.56 -10.10 4.86
CA LEU A 96 4.87 -8.97 5.45
C LEU A 96 4.54 -7.97 4.35
N ILE A 97 3.30 -7.49 4.30
CA ILE A 97 2.86 -6.47 3.35
C ILE A 97 2.44 -5.22 4.11
N PHE A 98 3.03 -4.08 3.75
CA PHE A 98 2.50 -2.76 4.07
C PHE A 98 1.59 -2.32 2.94
N PHE A 99 0.30 -2.16 3.23
CA PHE A 99 -0.66 -1.62 2.26
C PHE A 99 -1.02 -0.18 2.62
N ILE A 100 -0.60 0.76 1.78
CA ILE A 100 -0.85 2.20 1.93
C ILE A 100 -1.87 2.64 0.90
N ASP A 101 -3.05 3.01 1.36
CA ASP A 101 -4.15 3.42 0.49
C ASP A 101 -4.20 4.94 0.30
N ALA A 102 -4.58 5.38 -0.89
CA ALA A 102 -4.76 6.79 -1.25
C ALA A 102 -3.49 7.65 -1.14
N LEU A 103 -2.38 7.17 -1.73
CA LEU A 103 -1.05 7.80 -1.65
C LEU A 103 -1.03 9.25 -2.20
N GLU A 104 -2.02 9.63 -3.01
CA GLU A 104 -2.19 11.01 -3.49
C GLU A 104 -2.22 12.05 -2.37
N PHE A 105 -2.70 11.70 -1.18
CA PHE A 105 -2.72 12.64 -0.05
C PHE A 105 -1.32 13.06 0.41
N ILE A 106 -0.35 12.16 0.32
CA ILE A 106 1.06 12.51 0.61
C ILE A 106 1.67 13.26 -0.56
N ALA A 107 1.34 12.86 -1.79
CA ALA A 107 1.90 13.45 -3.00
C ALA A 107 1.60 14.93 -3.15
N ASP A 108 0.46 15.40 -2.65
CA ASP A 108 0.04 16.81 -2.68
C ASP A 108 0.70 17.67 -1.59
N CYS A 109 1.45 17.06 -0.68
CA CYS A 109 2.09 17.76 0.43
C CYS A 109 3.53 18.20 0.13
N ALA A 110 4.07 19.08 0.99
CA ALA A 110 5.46 19.51 0.92
C ALA A 110 6.44 18.32 1.12
N GLU A 111 7.62 18.41 0.52
CA GLU A 111 8.65 17.33 0.53
C GLU A 111 9.00 16.83 1.94
N THR A 112 8.94 17.69 2.95
CA THR A 112 9.18 17.32 4.37
C THR A 112 8.20 16.29 4.92
N LYS A 113 7.08 16.06 4.24
CA LYS A 113 6.07 15.08 4.66
C LYS A 113 6.32 13.67 4.12
N PHE A 114 7.34 13.50 3.28
CA PHE A 114 7.72 12.18 2.76
C PHE A 114 8.65 11.39 3.70
N GLU A 115 9.14 11.99 4.78
CA GLU A 115 10.18 11.39 5.65
C GLU A 115 9.75 10.03 6.22
N LEU A 116 8.52 9.91 6.73
CA LEU A 116 8.03 8.64 7.26
C LEU A 116 7.83 7.58 6.17
N LEU A 117 7.39 7.99 4.99
CA LEU A 117 7.23 7.08 3.85
C LEU A 117 8.62 6.62 3.37
N GLN A 118 9.58 7.53 3.24
CA GLN A 118 10.96 7.21 2.91
C GLN A 118 11.54 6.22 3.93
N TYR A 119 11.39 6.53 5.21
CA TYR A 119 11.87 5.66 6.28
C TYR A 119 11.28 4.24 6.18
N LEU A 120 9.98 4.11 5.85
CA LEU A 120 9.35 2.82 5.63
C LEU A 120 9.99 2.04 4.47
N TYR A 121 10.27 2.71 3.35
CA TYR A 121 10.92 2.08 2.19
C TYR A 121 12.35 1.68 2.48
N ASP A 122 13.12 2.53 3.17
CA ASP A 122 14.50 2.25 3.56
C ASP A 122 14.56 1.03 4.48
N MET A 123 13.69 0.99 5.48
CA MET A 123 13.56 -0.13 6.39
C MET A 123 13.14 -1.42 5.64
N ALA A 124 12.14 -1.32 4.75
CA ALA A 124 11.68 -2.46 3.97
C ALA A 124 12.76 -2.99 3.00
N ALA A 125 13.68 -2.14 2.55
CA ALA A 125 14.77 -2.54 1.67
C ALA A 125 15.75 -3.52 2.34
N GLU A 126 15.89 -3.45 3.66
CA GLU A 126 16.75 -4.34 4.45
C GLU A 126 16.19 -5.78 4.56
N TYR A 127 14.88 -5.96 4.32
CA TYR A 127 14.19 -7.24 4.50
C TYR A 127 13.61 -7.75 3.18
N GLN A 128 14.10 -8.87 2.66
CA GLN A 128 13.66 -9.44 1.37
C GLN A 128 12.20 -9.92 1.35
N ASN A 129 11.65 -10.21 2.51
CA ASN A 129 10.27 -10.69 2.70
C ASN A 129 9.26 -9.60 3.01
N VAL A 130 9.67 -8.32 2.94
CA VAL A 130 8.81 -7.16 3.13
C VAL A 130 8.40 -6.59 1.78
N TYR A 131 7.10 -6.35 1.64
CA TYR A 131 6.44 -5.85 0.43
C TYR A 131 5.69 -4.56 0.75
N ILE A 132 5.66 -3.63 -0.20
CA ILE A 132 4.87 -2.40 -0.09
C ILE A 132 3.91 -2.35 -1.27
N VAL A 133 2.63 -2.24 -0.97
CA VAL A 133 1.55 -2.09 -1.94
C VAL A 133 0.88 -0.74 -1.71
N THR A 134 0.74 0.04 -2.76
CA THR A 134 0.10 1.35 -2.67
C THR A 134 -1.02 1.49 -3.68
N SER A 135 -2.06 2.24 -3.32
CA SER A 135 -3.04 2.74 -4.27
C SER A 135 -2.88 4.23 -4.47
N CYS A 136 -3.17 4.72 -5.68
CA CYS A 136 -3.11 6.14 -5.94
C CYS A 136 -3.96 6.62 -7.10
N ARG A 137 -4.37 7.89 -7.07
CA ARG A 137 -5.02 8.56 -8.20
C ARG A 137 -4.00 9.07 -9.20
N THR A 138 -4.35 8.98 -10.51
CA THR A 138 -3.49 9.42 -11.61
C THR A 138 -3.56 10.92 -11.90
N SER A 139 -4.38 11.68 -11.17
CA SER A 139 -4.68 13.08 -11.48
C SER A 139 -3.51 14.04 -11.27
N ASP A 140 -2.50 13.65 -10.51
CA ASP A 140 -1.34 14.52 -10.20
C ASP A 140 -0.01 13.91 -10.61
N LYS A 141 0.34 14.10 -11.89
CA LYS A 141 1.54 13.49 -12.48
C LYS A 141 2.86 14.01 -11.89
N ASN A 142 2.92 15.27 -11.45
CA ASN A 142 4.19 15.90 -11.06
C ASN A 142 4.64 15.52 -9.63
N ALA A 143 3.71 15.42 -8.68
CA ALA A 143 4.03 14.97 -7.33
C ALA A 143 4.45 13.49 -7.32
N PHE A 144 3.84 12.70 -8.23
CA PHE A 144 4.12 11.28 -8.37
C PHE A 144 5.48 10.96 -8.99
N ILE A 145 5.98 11.76 -9.93
CA ILE A 145 7.27 11.50 -10.58
C ILE A 145 8.38 11.38 -9.55
N LYS A 146 8.35 12.18 -8.49
CA LYS A 146 9.36 12.10 -7.40
C LYS A 146 9.24 10.81 -6.57
N LEU A 147 8.02 10.37 -6.26
CA LEU A 147 7.78 9.11 -5.56
C LEU A 147 8.12 7.91 -6.46
N GLU A 148 7.73 7.95 -7.74
CA GLU A 148 8.01 6.91 -8.72
C GLU A 148 9.51 6.69 -8.93
N THR A 149 10.30 7.75 -8.99
CA THR A 149 11.73 7.67 -9.29
C THR A 149 12.52 7.04 -8.14
N ASN A 150 12.05 7.24 -6.90
CA ASN A 150 12.81 6.86 -5.72
C ASN A 150 12.34 5.54 -5.09
N PHE A 151 11.06 5.13 -5.25
CA PHE A 151 10.47 4.09 -4.40
C PHE A 151 9.74 2.97 -5.13
N LEU A 152 9.35 3.12 -6.39
CA LEU A 152 8.43 2.17 -7.02
C LEU A 152 9.14 1.31 -8.05
N ASN A 153 9.24 0.00 -7.78
CA ASN A 153 9.79 -0.95 -8.74
C ASN A 153 8.83 -1.20 -9.90
N LYS A 154 7.52 -1.21 -9.63
CA LYS A 154 6.51 -1.46 -10.66
C LYS A 154 5.23 -0.66 -10.45
N ILE A 155 4.77 -0.03 -11.51
CA ILE A 155 3.54 0.74 -11.54
C ILE A 155 2.54 0.06 -12.46
N TYR A 156 1.36 -0.22 -11.94
CA TYR A 156 0.23 -0.75 -12.69
C TYR A 156 -0.77 0.37 -12.96
N ARG A 157 -0.88 0.77 -14.24
CA ARG A 157 -1.76 1.84 -14.71
C ARG A 157 -2.89 1.26 -15.56
N GLY A 158 -4.01 1.95 -15.63
CA GLY A 158 -5.08 1.63 -16.58
C GLY A 158 -6.40 1.22 -15.96
N PHE A 159 -6.70 1.82 -14.82
CA PHE A 159 -8.00 1.70 -14.19
C PHE A 159 -8.88 2.92 -14.46
#